data_42f49f2e2d41924b2e6d332385524207
#
_entry.id   42f49f2e2d41924b2e6d332385524207
#
_cell.length_a   1.000
_cell.length_b   1.000
_cell.length_c   1.000
_cell.angle_alpha   90.00
_cell.angle_beta   90.00
_cell.angle_gamma   90.00
#
_symmetry.space_group_name_H-M   'P 1'
#
loop_
_entity.id
_entity.type
_entity.pdbx_description
1 polymer ?
#
loop_
_entity_poly.entity_id
_entity_poly.type
_entity_poly.pdbx_seq_one_letter_code
_entity_poly.pdbx_strand_id
1 'polypeptide(L)'
;MKKTRLESDYDALLGEISKLSSLTVEAYQNTLNALKTLDVEIALQIIKSDQNIDDLQEEIQEEATILIVRQQPVASDLRKILMIMRLANEYERIADYTKNLAEYIILIKQNESIEHYQKNVDKLVKMLEIVINMLKLVIEGLRTEDKTKVKEAADMDKQVDEIYQELLASLITHIQVVDGKVFGTAYAILINKYIERAGDHVTNIAEEVLYALKGRRYHLN
;
A
#
# COMPACT_ATOMS: atom_id res chain seq x y z
N MET A 1 -29.13 21.85 -4.03
CA MET A 1 -30.03 20.73 -3.64
C MET A 1 -29.57 20.20 -2.29
N LYS A 2 -30.49 19.83 -1.37
CA LYS A 2 -30.12 19.08 -0.16
C LYS A 2 -29.69 17.69 -0.61
N LYS A 3 -28.50 17.23 -0.15
CA LYS A 3 -28.08 15.85 -0.34
C LYS A 3 -29.10 14.88 0.27
N THR A 4 -29.30 13.75 -0.37
CA THR A 4 -30.06 12.64 0.21
C THR A 4 -29.32 12.07 1.41
N ARG A 5 -29.99 11.34 2.27
CA ARG A 5 -29.35 10.68 3.40
C ARG A 5 -28.30 9.68 2.94
N LEU A 6 -28.58 8.91 1.89
CA LEU A 6 -27.63 7.98 1.29
C LEU A 6 -26.36 8.67 0.77
N GLU A 7 -26.50 9.82 0.09
CA GLU A 7 -25.35 10.61 -0.37
C GLU A 7 -24.50 11.13 0.79
N SER A 8 -25.14 11.55 1.90
CA SER A 8 -24.44 12.01 3.09
C SER A 8 -23.67 10.88 3.78
N ASP A 9 -24.30 9.71 3.93
CA ASP A 9 -23.68 8.53 4.56
C ASP A 9 -22.54 7.99 3.68
N TYR A 10 -22.68 8.03 2.35
CA TYR A 10 -21.61 7.67 1.41
C TYR A 10 -20.42 8.63 1.49
N ASP A 11 -20.67 9.94 1.58
CA ASP A 11 -19.60 10.93 1.74
C ASP A 11 -18.83 10.73 3.05
N ALA A 12 -19.51 10.29 4.13
CA ALA A 12 -18.85 9.94 5.38
C ALA A 12 -17.89 8.75 5.19
N LEU A 13 -18.36 7.67 4.55
CA LEU A 13 -17.50 6.52 4.22
C LEU A 13 -16.29 6.90 3.33
N LEU A 14 -16.48 7.79 2.36
CA LEU A 14 -15.37 8.33 1.57
C LEU A 14 -14.38 9.12 2.43
N GLY A 15 -14.86 9.80 3.45
CA GLY A 15 -14.01 10.47 4.44
C GLY A 15 -13.14 9.49 5.22
N GLU A 16 -13.71 8.37 5.67
CA GLU A 16 -12.96 7.34 6.39
C GLU A 16 -11.94 6.62 5.48
N ILE A 17 -12.28 6.32 4.23
CA ILE A 17 -11.31 5.83 3.24
C ILE A 17 -10.17 6.81 3.02
N SER A 18 -10.47 8.11 2.94
CA SER A 18 -9.44 9.14 2.81
C SER A 18 -8.51 9.19 4.02
N LYS A 19 -9.04 8.97 5.23
CA LYS A 19 -8.26 8.88 6.46
C LYS A 19 -7.40 7.60 6.47
N LEU A 20 -7.97 6.45 6.15
CA LEU A 20 -7.26 5.17 6.05
C LEU A 20 -6.10 5.26 5.04
N SER A 21 -6.36 5.81 3.86
CA SER A 21 -5.35 6.02 2.83
C SER A 21 -4.22 6.96 3.28
N SER A 22 -4.56 8.01 4.05
CA SER A 22 -3.56 8.94 4.61
C SER A 22 -2.66 8.25 5.63
N LEU A 23 -3.22 7.41 6.51
CA LEU A 23 -2.46 6.60 7.46
C LEU A 23 -1.54 5.61 6.75
N THR A 24 -2.02 4.96 5.69
CA THR A 24 -1.21 4.05 4.86
C THR A 24 -0.02 4.80 4.22
N VAL A 25 -0.26 5.98 3.63
CA VAL A 25 0.81 6.82 3.05
C VAL A 25 1.81 7.24 4.13
N GLU A 26 1.35 7.62 5.33
CA GLU A 26 2.22 7.98 6.45
C GLU A 26 3.09 6.79 6.89
N ALA A 27 2.52 5.59 7.00
CA ALA A 27 3.25 4.37 7.32
C ALA A 27 4.36 4.11 6.29
N TYR A 28 4.08 4.28 5.00
CA TYR A 28 5.07 4.15 3.93
C TYR A 28 6.16 5.23 3.99
N GLN A 29 5.83 6.46 4.32
CA GLN A 29 6.82 7.54 4.50
C GLN A 29 7.75 7.26 5.69
N ASN A 30 7.20 6.76 6.80
CA ASN A 30 7.98 6.34 7.96
C ASN A 30 8.87 5.14 7.61
N THR A 31 8.34 4.17 6.85
CA THR A 31 9.12 3.02 6.35
C THR A 31 10.26 3.47 5.44
N LEU A 32 10.02 4.43 4.54
CA LEU A 32 11.05 5.02 3.70
C LEU A 32 12.19 5.64 4.53
N ASN A 33 11.84 6.34 5.60
CA ASN A 33 12.82 6.93 6.50
C ASN A 33 13.59 5.85 7.27
N ALA A 34 12.90 4.87 7.85
CA ALA A 34 13.52 3.74 8.54
C ALA A 34 14.43 2.93 7.62
N LEU A 35 14.05 2.75 6.35
CA LEU A 35 14.84 2.06 5.34
C LEU A 35 16.15 2.81 5.03
N LYS A 36 16.08 4.15 4.89
CA LYS A 36 17.27 4.99 4.61
C LYS A 36 18.25 5.04 5.78
N THR A 37 17.76 5.03 7.01
CA THR A 37 18.56 5.30 8.22
C THR A 37 18.88 4.04 9.03
N LEU A 38 18.19 2.93 8.78
CA LEU A 38 18.17 1.74 9.63
C LEU A 38 17.83 2.08 11.10
N ASP A 39 16.85 2.99 11.26
CA ASP A 39 16.38 3.44 12.57
C ASP A 39 15.36 2.45 13.13
N VAL A 40 15.78 1.77 14.21
CA VAL A 40 14.98 0.76 14.91
C VAL A 40 13.81 1.38 15.65
N GLU A 41 13.93 2.61 16.15
CA GLU A 41 12.85 3.26 16.89
C GLU A 41 11.69 3.61 15.95
N ILE A 42 11.99 4.13 14.75
CA ILE A 42 10.98 4.37 13.71
C ILE A 42 10.35 3.05 13.30
N ALA A 43 11.14 1.99 13.09
CA ALA A 43 10.61 0.67 12.73
C ALA A 43 9.65 0.12 13.79
N LEU A 44 9.97 0.24 15.07
CA LEU A 44 9.09 -0.16 16.18
C LEU A 44 7.81 0.68 16.26
N GLN A 45 7.87 1.96 15.92
CA GLN A 45 6.69 2.82 15.84
C GLN A 45 5.76 2.38 14.71
N ILE A 46 6.29 2.01 13.53
CA ILE A 46 5.50 1.48 12.42
C ILE A 46 4.74 0.22 12.86
N ILE A 47 5.43 -0.74 13.46
CA ILE A 47 4.82 -1.99 13.95
C ILE A 47 3.69 -1.70 14.96
N LYS A 48 3.90 -0.72 15.84
CA LYS A 48 2.90 -0.37 16.86
C LYS A 48 1.68 0.36 16.29
N SER A 49 1.86 1.17 15.25
CA SER A 49 0.79 1.97 14.66
C SER A 49 -0.12 1.18 13.71
N ASP A 50 0.28 -0.01 13.31
CA ASP A 50 -0.45 -0.92 12.42
C ASP A 50 -1.89 -1.18 12.91
N GLN A 51 -2.07 -1.44 14.21
CA GLN A 51 -3.39 -1.69 14.82
C GLN A 51 -4.41 -0.56 14.55
N ASN A 52 -3.98 0.70 14.43
CA ASN A 52 -4.90 1.81 14.13
C ASN A 52 -5.46 1.73 12.71
N ILE A 53 -4.73 1.11 11.79
CA ILE A 53 -5.15 0.90 10.39
C ILE A 53 -6.14 -0.25 10.34
N ASP A 54 -5.86 -1.34 11.06
CA ASP A 54 -6.74 -2.50 11.17
C ASP A 54 -8.10 -2.10 11.78
N ASP A 55 -8.08 -1.39 12.92
CA ASP A 55 -9.28 -0.92 13.60
C ASP A 55 -10.14 -0.04 12.67
N LEU A 56 -9.50 0.88 11.94
CA LEU A 56 -10.22 1.76 11.00
C LEU A 56 -10.77 0.99 9.79
N GLN A 57 -10.05 -0.02 9.31
CA GLN A 57 -10.53 -0.89 8.24
C GLN A 57 -11.79 -1.66 8.69
N GLU A 58 -11.79 -2.22 9.91
CA GLU A 58 -12.95 -2.92 10.47
C GLU A 58 -14.13 -1.95 10.66
N GLU A 59 -13.92 -0.75 11.17
CA GLU A 59 -14.95 0.30 11.28
C GLU A 59 -15.61 0.59 9.92
N ILE A 60 -14.82 0.79 8.86
CA ILE A 60 -15.33 1.04 7.50
C ILE A 60 -16.19 -0.13 7.00
N GLN A 61 -15.78 -1.38 7.26
CA GLN A 61 -16.53 -2.57 6.87
C GLN A 61 -17.88 -2.64 7.58
N GLU A 62 -17.91 -2.35 8.89
CA GLU A 62 -19.14 -2.36 9.67
C GLU A 62 -20.09 -1.25 9.23
N GLU A 63 -19.61 -0.03 9.10
CA GLU A 63 -20.41 1.12 8.66
C GLU A 63 -20.99 0.92 7.26
N ALA A 64 -20.19 0.41 6.31
CA ALA A 64 -20.65 0.09 4.97
C ALA A 64 -21.74 -0.98 4.98
N THR A 65 -21.60 -2.01 5.81
CA THR A 65 -22.59 -3.07 5.99
C THR A 65 -23.91 -2.53 6.56
N ILE A 66 -23.83 -1.69 7.60
CA ILE A 66 -25.00 -1.03 8.21
C ILE A 66 -25.69 -0.13 7.18
N LEU A 67 -24.93 0.61 6.38
CA LEU A 67 -25.47 1.47 5.33
C LEU A 67 -26.27 0.69 4.29
N ILE A 68 -25.73 -0.45 3.81
CA ILE A 68 -26.42 -1.34 2.86
C ILE A 68 -27.75 -1.81 3.44
N VAL A 69 -27.78 -2.27 4.70
CA VAL A 69 -29.00 -2.78 5.34
C VAL A 69 -30.04 -1.69 5.54
N ARG A 70 -29.60 -0.49 5.97
CA ARG A 70 -30.51 0.62 6.30
C ARG A 70 -31.11 1.33 5.09
N GLN A 71 -30.28 1.54 4.05
CA GLN A 71 -30.67 2.38 2.91
C GLN A 71 -31.12 1.58 1.69
N GLN A 72 -30.85 0.26 1.66
CA GLN A 72 -31.17 -0.64 0.54
C GLN A 72 -30.80 -0.02 -0.83
N PRO A 73 -29.51 0.35 -1.03
CA PRO A 73 -29.07 1.10 -2.18
C PRO A 73 -29.28 0.31 -3.48
N VAL A 74 -29.63 1.02 -4.56
CA VAL A 74 -29.79 0.40 -5.88
C VAL A 74 -28.47 0.28 -6.62
N ALA A 75 -28.44 -0.51 -7.67
CA ALA A 75 -27.28 -0.99 -8.42
C ALA A 75 -26.01 -0.09 -8.47
N SER A 76 -26.15 1.19 -8.79
CA SER A 76 -25.02 2.14 -8.87
C SER A 76 -24.43 2.49 -7.51
N ASP A 77 -25.30 2.74 -6.54
CA ASP A 77 -24.90 3.17 -5.21
C ASP A 77 -24.35 2.00 -4.39
N LEU A 78 -24.98 0.82 -4.53
CA LEU A 78 -24.44 -0.42 -3.97
C LEU A 78 -23.02 -0.70 -4.48
N ARG A 79 -22.76 -0.49 -5.78
CA ARG A 79 -21.42 -0.69 -6.36
C ARG A 79 -20.38 0.24 -5.74
N LYS A 80 -20.74 1.50 -5.48
CA LYS A 80 -19.85 2.47 -4.84
C LYS A 80 -19.51 2.07 -3.39
N ILE A 81 -20.50 1.57 -2.64
CA ILE A 81 -20.28 1.11 -1.27
C ILE A 81 -19.39 -0.15 -1.26
N LEU A 82 -19.65 -1.12 -2.14
CA LEU A 82 -18.83 -2.31 -2.27
C LEU A 82 -17.39 -1.99 -2.72
N MET A 83 -17.20 -0.95 -3.55
CA MET A 83 -15.86 -0.45 -3.87
C MET A 83 -15.16 0.02 -2.60
N ILE A 84 -15.79 0.86 -1.76
CA ILE A 84 -15.18 1.34 -0.51
C ILE A 84 -14.72 0.18 0.37
N MET A 85 -15.55 -0.85 0.54
CA MET A 85 -15.20 -2.05 1.33
C MET A 85 -13.95 -2.76 0.77
N ARG A 86 -13.83 -2.86 -0.56
CA ARG A 86 -12.65 -3.45 -1.21
C ARG A 86 -11.43 -2.58 -1.04
N LEU A 87 -11.56 -1.26 -1.22
CA LEU A 87 -10.48 -0.32 -1.00
C LEU A 87 -9.94 -0.40 0.43
N ALA A 88 -10.82 -0.52 1.43
CA ALA A 88 -10.42 -0.66 2.82
C ALA A 88 -9.53 -1.89 3.02
N ASN A 89 -9.90 -3.05 2.44
CA ASN A 89 -9.10 -4.26 2.49
C ASN A 89 -7.74 -4.11 1.77
N GLU A 90 -7.71 -3.44 0.61
CA GLU A 90 -6.46 -3.24 -0.12
C GLU A 90 -5.51 -2.30 0.64
N TYR A 91 -6.03 -1.22 1.27
CA TYR A 91 -5.22 -0.31 2.09
C TYR A 91 -4.64 -0.99 3.33
N GLU A 92 -5.42 -1.82 4.03
CA GLU A 92 -4.93 -2.61 5.16
C GLU A 92 -3.79 -3.55 4.72
N ARG A 93 -3.99 -4.33 3.64
CA ARG A 93 -2.94 -5.21 3.11
C ARG A 93 -1.66 -4.48 2.71
N ILE A 94 -1.79 -3.31 2.10
CA ILE A 94 -0.65 -2.46 1.76
C ILE A 94 0.05 -2.01 3.05
N ALA A 95 -0.70 -1.61 4.08
CA ALA A 95 -0.15 -1.19 5.36
C ALA A 95 0.56 -2.34 6.10
N ASP A 96 0.00 -3.54 6.11
CA ASP A 96 0.61 -4.76 6.67
C ASP A 96 2.04 -4.99 6.13
N TYR A 97 2.28 -4.65 4.86
CA TYR A 97 3.63 -4.78 4.31
C TYR A 97 4.61 -3.81 4.97
N THR A 98 4.19 -2.63 5.45
CA THR A 98 5.09 -1.72 6.16
C THR A 98 5.59 -2.32 7.48
N LYS A 99 4.75 -3.07 8.18
CA LYS A 99 5.11 -3.83 9.38
C LYS A 99 6.15 -4.90 9.07
N ASN A 100 5.93 -5.71 8.02
CA ASN A 100 6.92 -6.69 7.58
C ASN A 100 8.25 -6.02 7.20
N LEU A 101 8.21 -4.90 6.48
CA LEU A 101 9.40 -4.12 6.11
C LEU A 101 10.15 -3.63 7.36
N ALA A 102 9.41 -3.12 8.36
CA ALA A 102 9.97 -2.65 9.63
C ALA A 102 10.67 -3.79 10.40
N GLU A 103 10.07 -4.98 10.46
CA GLU A 103 10.66 -6.16 11.08
C GLU A 103 12.00 -6.54 10.40
N TYR A 104 12.05 -6.55 9.06
CA TYR A 104 13.29 -6.86 8.34
C TYR A 104 14.36 -5.78 8.52
N ILE A 105 13.99 -4.50 8.62
CA ILE A 105 14.91 -3.41 8.92
C ILE A 105 15.58 -3.64 10.30
N ILE A 106 14.79 -4.02 11.31
CA ILE A 106 15.30 -4.37 12.65
C ILE A 106 16.28 -5.54 12.56
N LEU A 107 15.91 -6.61 11.85
CA LEU A 107 16.75 -7.81 11.69
C LEU A 107 18.05 -7.51 10.94
N ILE A 108 18.04 -6.67 9.91
CA ILE A 108 19.25 -6.22 9.20
C ILE A 108 20.17 -5.48 10.17
N LYS A 109 19.64 -4.56 10.98
CA LYS A 109 20.41 -3.79 11.93
C LYS A 109 21.04 -4.65 13.02
N GLN A 110 20.29 -5.62 13.55
CA GLN A 110 20.75 -6.54 14.61
C GLN A 110 21.83 -7.52 14.15
N ASN A 111 21.83 -7.91 12.88
CA ASN A 111 22.75 -8.92 12.35
C ASN A 111 24.05 -8.32 11.75
N GLU A 112 24.27 -7.01 11.91
CA GLU A 112 25.46 -6.31 11.37
C GLU A 112 25.70 -6.53 9.86
N SER A 113 24.70 -7.00 9.14
CA SER A 113 24.74 -7.31 7.70
C SER A 113 24.57 -6.06 6.83
N ILE A 114 25.07 -4.92 7.31
CA ILE A 114 24.80 -3.58 6.77
C ILE A 114 25.48 -3.38 5.40
N GLU A 115 26.64 -3.99 5.15
CA GLU A 115 27.43 -3.71 3.94
C GLU A 115 26.70 -4.12 2.65
N HIS A 116 26.09 -5.30 2.62
CA HIS A 116 25.31 -5.78 1.47
C HIS A 116 24.01 -5.02 1.28
N TYR A 117 23.39 -4.60 2.38
CA TYR A 117 22.20 -3.76 2.35
C TYR A 117 22.51 -2.39 1.74
N GLN A 118 23.57 -1.71 2.18
CA GLN A 118 23.95 -0.37 1.71
C GLN A 118 24.18 -0.31 0.20
N LYS A 119 24.67 -1.39 -0.43
CA LYS A 119 24.85 -1.45 -1.89
C LYS A 119 23.53 -1.42 -2.68
N ASN A 120 22.42 -1.80 -2.05
CA ASN A 120 21.14 -1.99 -2.72
C ASN A 120 20.03 -1.06 -2.20
N VAL A 121 20.30 -0.34 -1.11
CA VAL A 121 19.28 0.51 -0.44
C VAL A 121 18.71 1.57 -1.37
N ASP A 122 19.51 2.17 -2.25
CA ASP A 122 19.04 3.21 -3.17
C ASP A 122 17.95 2.71 -4.14
N LYS A 123 18.08 1.46 -4.60
CA LYS A 123 17.05 0.84 -5.45
C LYS A 123 15.77 0.55 -4.68
N LEU A 124 15.87 0.02 -3.44
CA LEU A 124 14.73 -0.21 -2.56
C LEU A 124 14.00 1.10 -2.22
N VAL A 125 14.77 2.15 -1.92
CA VAL A 125 14.28 3.49 -1.68
C VAL A 125 13.51 4.02 -2.89
N LYS A 126 14.10 3.89 -4.10
CA LYS A 126 13.46 4.33 -5.34
C LYS A 126 12.13 3.59 -5.59
N MET A 127 12.10 2.26 -5.40
CA MET A 127 10.85 1.50 -5.52
C MET A 127 9.78 1.99 -4.54
N LEU A 128 10.17 2.20 -3.28
CA LEU A 128 9.24 2.65 -2.24
C LEU A 128 8.71 4.07 -2.52
N GLU A 129 9.55 4.97 -3.03
CA GLU A 129 9.13 6.30 -3.47
C GLU A 129 8.12 6.24 -4.63
N ILE A 130 8.27 5.30 -5.57
CA ILE A 130 7.30 5.07 -6.65
C ILE A 130 5.97 4.61 -6.06
N VAL A 131 5.96 3.61 -5.18
CA VAL A 131 4.74 3.11 -4.52
C VAL A 131 4.02 4.21 -3.74
N ILE A 132 4.75 5.05 -3.01
CA ILE A 132 4.18 6.23 -2.32
C ILE A 132 3.50 7.19 -3.31
N ASN A 133 4.11 7.42 -4.47
CA ASN A 133 3.52 8.27 -5.51
C ASN A 133 2.28 7.64 -6.13
N MET A 134 2.30 6.32 -6.40
CA MET A 134 1.14 5.57 -6.88
C MET A 134 -0.04 5.70 -5.89
N LEU A 135 0.20 5.50 -4.58
CA LEU A 135 -0.81 5.68 -3.52
C LEU A 135 -1.40 7.10 -3.55
N LYS A 136 -0.58 8.14 -3.63
CA LYS A 136 -1.04 9.53 -3.68
C LYS A 136 -1.89 9.82 -4.92
N LEU A 137 -1.48 9.32 -6.08
CA LEU A 137 -2.20 9.52 -7.34
C LEU A 137 -3.56 8.83 -7.34
N VAL A 138 -3.63 7.58 -6.87
CA VAL A 138 -4.90 6.84 -6.85
C VAL A 138 -5.90 7.46 -5.89
N ILE A 139 -5.44 7.96 -4.72
CA ILE A 139 -6.27 8.67 -3.74
C ILE A 139 -6.79 9.99 -4.33
N GLU A 140 -5.92 10.75 -4.96
CA GLU A 140 -6.31 12.01 -5.59
C GLU A 140 -7.29 11.75 -6.74
N GLY A 141 -7.02 10.73 -7.57
CA GLY A 141 -7.91 10.30 -8.65
C GLY A 141 -9.27 9.85 -8.17
N LEU A 142 -9.36 9.14 -7.03
CA LEU A 142 -10.63 8.77 -6.38
C LEU A 142 -11.39 10.02 -5.92
N ARG A 143 -10.71 10.94 -5.21
CA ARG A 143 -11.33 12.15 -4.65
C ARG A 143 -11.84 13.10 -5.71
N THR A 144 -11.13 13.22 -6.84
CA THR A 144 -11.47 14.14 -7.94
C THR A 144 -12.22 13.47 -9.09
N GLU A 145 -12.50 12.17 -8.97
CA GLU A 145 -13.05 11.31 -10.04
C GLU A 145 -12.21 11.36 -11.34
N ASP A 146 -10.91 11.66 -11.21
CA ASP A 146 -9.97 11.78 -12.33
C ASP A 146 -9.38 10.42 -12.72
N LYS A 147 -9.99 9.84 -13.76
CA LYS A 147 -9.58 8.53 -14.31
C LYS A 147 -8.17 8.54 -14.88
N THR A 148 -7.65 9.70 -15.27
CA THR A 148 -6.30 9.83 -15.83
C THR A 148 -5.26 9.58 -14.75
N LYS A 149 -5.43 10.21 -13.58
CA LYS A 149 -4.55 9.99 -12.42
C LYS A 149 -4.57 8.55 -11.93
N VAL A 150 -5.77 7.93 -11.90
CA VAL A 150 -5.89 6.53 -11.51
C VAL A 150 -5.14 5.60 -12.46
N LYS A 151 -5.20 5.86 -13.76
CA LYS A 151 -4.44 5.08 -14.75
C LYS A 151 -2.94 5.33 -14.65
N GLU A 152 -2.54 6.60 -14.46
CA GLU A 152 -1.14 6.97 -14.27
C GLU A 152 -0.54 6.22 -13.08
N ALA A 153 -1.27 6.14 -11.96
CA ALA A 153 -0.83 5.35 -10.81
C ALA A 153 -0.56 3.88 -11.17
N ALA A 154 -1.48 3.24 -11.87
CA ALA A 154 -1.30 1.84 -12.29
C ALA A 154 -0.16 1.65 -13.32
N ASP A 155 0.01 2.60 -14.25
CA ASP A 155 1.10 2.52 -15.25
C ASP A 155 2.51 2.66 -14.61
N MET A 156 2.61 3.27 -13.42
CA MET A 156 3.87 3.37 -12.67
C MET A 156 4.34 2.02 -12.12
N ASP A 157 3.46 1.06 -11.95
CA ASP A 157 3.78 -0.27 -11.43
C ASP A 157 4.85 -0.99 -12.26
N LYS A 158 4.84 -0.80 -13.57
CA LYS A 158 5.88 -1.31 -14.48
C LYS A 158 7.31 -0.90 -14.06
N GLN A 159 7.46 0.29 -13.50
CA GLN A 159 8.76 0.76 -13.03
C GLN A 159 9.16 0.05 -11.72
N VAL A 160 8.16 -0.27 -10.87
CA VAL A 160 8.39 -1.08 -9.65
C VAL A 160 8.86 -2.48 -10.05
N ASP A 161 8.18 -3.11 -11.00
CA ASP A 161 8.50 -4.44 -11.51
C ASP A 161 9.91 -4.51 -12.14
N GLU A 162 10.25 -3.53 -12.97
CA GLU A 162 11.58 -3.45 -13.59
C GLU A 162 12.68 -3.38 -12.51
N ILE A 163 12.54 -2.50 -11.52
CA ILE A 163 13.53 -2.38 -10.44
C ILE A 163 13.54 -3.65 -9.59
N TYR A 164 12.37 -4.26 -9.31
CA TYR A 164 12.26 -5.51 -8.58
C TYR A 164 13.07 -6.62 -9.24
N GLN A 165 12.90 -6.83 -10.54
CA GLN A 165 13.62 -7.87 -11.30
C GLN A 165 15.14 -7.63 -11.35
N GLU A 166 15.55 -6.38 -11.61
CA GLU A 166 16.97 -6.02 -11.60
C GLU A 166 17.61 -6.26 -10.23
N LEU A 167 16.94 -5.84 -9.17
CA LEU A 167 17.44 -5.96 -7.81
C LEU A 167 17.47 -7.42 -7.36
N LEU A 168 16.43 -8.20 -7.67
CA LEU A 168 16.38 -9.62 -7.36
C LEU A 168 17.53 -10.37 -8.03
N ALA A 169 17.79 -10.14 -9.33
CA ALA A 169 18.89 -10.75 -10.05
C ALA A 169 20.26 -10.40 -9.40
N SER A 170 20.45 -9.14 -9.01
CA SER A 170 21.66 -8.69 -8.32
C SER A 170 21.80 -9.36 -6.95
N LEU A 171 20.75 -9.41 -6.13
CA LEU A 171 20.80 -9.98 -4.80
C LEU A 171 21.08 -11.49 -4.81
N ILE A 172 20.49 -12.24 -5.74
CA ILE A 172 20.70 -13.68 -5.87
C ILE A 172 22.17 -14.00 -6.18
N THR A 173 22.82 -13.22 -7.03
CA THR A 173 24.24 -13.43 -7.37
C THR A 173 25.19 -13.15 -6.21
N HIS A 174 24.74 -12.40 -5.22
CA HIS A 174 25.51 -12.01 -4.03
C HIS A 174 25.16 -12.81 -2.77
N ILE A 175 24.31 -13.83 -2.88
CA ILE A 175 24.04 -14.73 -1.76
C ILE A 175 25.33 -15.53 -1.49
N GLN A 176 26.13 -15.05 -0.54
CA GLN A 176 27.28 -15.79 -0.02
C GLN A 176 26.94 -16.38 1.34
N VAL A 177 27.14 -17.67 1.45
CA VAL A 177 27.08 -18.37 2.75
C VAL A 177 28.44 -18.18 3.42
N VAL A 178 28.57 -17.15 4.24
CA VAL A 178 29.73 -16.97 5.10
C VAL A 178 29.35 -17.43 6.50
N ASP A 179 30.00 -18.46 6.99
CA ASP A 179 29.75 -19.06 8.33
C ASP A 179 28.28 -19.41 8.65
N GLY A 180 27.51 -19.83 7.64
CA GLY A 180 26.10 -20.17 7.81
C GLY A 180 25.16 -18.95 7.95
N LYS A 181 25.63 -17.72 7.75
CA LYS A 181 24.85 -16.50 7.88
C LYS A 181 24.52 -15.87 6.52
N VAL A 182 23.32 -16.11 6.01
CA VAL A 182 22.80 -15.56 4.74
C VAL A 182 21.91 -14.31 4.98
N PHE A 183 21.90 -13.78 6.20
CA PHE A 183 20.78 -12.98 6.70
C PHE A 183 20.52 -11.66 5.96
N GLY A 184 21.55 -10.83 5.71
CA GLY A 184 21.32 -9.49 5.17
C GLY A 184 20.78 -9.46 3.74
N THR A 185 21.31 -10.32 2.87
CA THR A 185 20.83 -10.42 1.47
C THR A 185 19.43 -11.04 1.41
N ALA A 186 19.15 -12.04 2.27
CA ALA A 186 17.83 -12.67 2.34
C ALA A 186 16.75 -11.65 2.75
N TYR A 187 17.02 -10.82 3.76
CA TYR A 187 16.08 -9.77 4.17
C TYR A 187 15.90 -8.70 3.09
N ALA A 188 16.96 -8.32 2.37
CA ALA A 188 16.83 -7.41 1.24
C ALA A 188 15.95 -7.97 0.12
N ILE A 189 16.01 -9.28 -0.15
CA ILE A 189 15.12 -9.96 -1.10
C ILE A 189 13.65 -9.90 -0.63
N LEU A 190 13.41 -10.13 0.67
CA LEU A 190 12.06 -10.06 1.25
C LEU A 190 11.51 -8.63 1.19
N ILE A 191 12.32 -7.63 1.56
CA ILE A 191 11.96 -6.21 1.44
C ILE A 191 11.59 -5.89 -0.02
N ASN A 192 12.45 -6.28 -1.00
CA ASN A 192 12.20 -6.09 -2.41
C ASN A 192 10.84 -6.66 -2.84
N LYS A 193 10.52 -7.90 -2.40
CA LYS A 193 9.25 -8.58 -2.72
C LYS A 193 8.03 -7.90 -2.09
N TYR A 194 8.13 -7.41 -0.85
CA TYR A 194 6.99 -6.72 -0.22
C TYR A 194 6.71 -5.35 -0.84
N ILE A 195 7.75 -4.65 -1.34
CA ILE A 195 7.54 -3.38 -2.05
C ILE A 195 6.85 -3.63 -3.40
N GLU A 196 7.25 -4.66 -4.15
CA GLU A 196 6.59 -5.03 -5.41
C GLU A 196 5.12 -5.41 -5.16
N ARG A 197 4.83 -6.27 -4.16
CA ARG A 197 3.45 -6.61 -3.82
C ARG A 197 2.60 -5.41 -3.43
N ALA A 198 3.20 -4.39 -2.81
CA ALA A 198 2.49 -3.16 -2.52
C ALA A 198 2.08 -2.41 -3.81
N GLY A 199 2.93 -2.37 -4.82
CA GLY A 199 2.61 -1.85 -6.15
C GLY A 199 1.43 -2.59 -6.77
N ASP A 200 1.46 -3.93 -6.78
CA ASP A 200 0.35 -4.79 -7.23
C ASP A 200 -0.99 -4.40 -6.57
N HIS A 201 -0.99 -4.22 -5.24
CA HIS A 201 -2.20 -3.86 -4.50
C HIS A 201 -2.67 -2.43 -4.80
N VAL A 202 -1.77 -1.48 -5.06
CA VAL A 202 -2.17 -0.13 -5.53
C VAL A 202 -2.82 -0.22 -6.92
N THR A 203 -2.32 -1.11 -7.79
CA THR A 203 -2.95 -1.38 -9.09
C THR A 203 -4.35 -1.97 -8.92
N ASN A 204 -4.57 -2.88 -7.96
CA ASN A 204 -5.90 -3.38 -7.62
C ASN A 204 -6.84 -2.24 -7.17
N ILE A 205 -6.36 -1.31 -6.34
CA ILE A 205 -7.14 -0.11 -5.95
C ILE A 205 -7.53 0.69 -7.20
N ALA A 206 -6.57 0.91 -8.13
CA ALA A 206 -6.84 1.64 -9.37
C ALA A 206 -7.91 0.95 -10.23
N GLU A 207 -7.87 -0.38 -10.35
CA GLU A 207 -8.88 -1.16 -11.06
C GLU A 207 -10.28 -1.02 -10.45
N GLU A 208 -10.40 -1.13 -9.12
CA GLU A 208 -11.68 -0.99 -8.40
C GLU A 208 -12.25 0.43 -8.53
N VAL A 209 -11.42 1.47 -8.43
CA VAL A 209 -11.84 2.86 -8.64
C VAL A 209 -12.33 3.07 -10.07
N LEU A 210 -11.60 2.59 -11.09
CA LEU A 210 -12.01 2.70 -12.49
C LEU A 210 -13.29 1.93 -12.77
N TYR A 211 -13.45 0.75 -12.15
CA TYR A 211 -14.68 -0.03 -12.25
C TYR A 211 -15.89 0.72 -11.69
N ALA A 212 -15.76 1.33 -10.52
CA ALA A 212 -16.84 2.12 -9.92
C ALA A 212 -17.22 3.34 -10.78
N LEU A 213 -16.21 4.03 -11.35
CA LEU A 213 -16.41 5.23 -12.14
C LEU A 213 -16.95 4.97 -13.57
N LYS A 214 -16.76 3.76 -14.13
CA LYS A 214 -17.13 3.43 -15.52
C LYS A 214 -18.16 2.31 -15.66
N GLY A 215 -18.39 1.51 -14.60
CA GLY A 215 -19.27 0.35 -14.65
C GLY A 215 -18.74 -0.84 -15.49
N ARG A 216 -17.47 -0.84 -15.89
CA ARG A 216 -16.80 -1.93 -16.63
C ARG A 216 -15.49 -2.28 -15.93
N ARG A 217 -15.22 -3.58 -15.75
CA ARG A 217 -13.94 -4.04 -15.23
C ARG A 217 -12.81 -3.77 -16.22
N TYR A 218 -11.66 -3.35 -15.71
CA TYR A 218 -10.41 -3.18 -16.43
C TYR A 218 -9.38 -4.09 -15.76
N HIS A 219 -8.58 -4.76 -16.57
CA HIS A 219 -7.34 -5.40 -16.14
C HIS A 219 -6.22 -4.48 -16.64
N LEU A 220 -5.43 -3.92 -15.73
CA LEU A 220 -4.41 -2.93 -16.04
C LEU A 220 -3.00 -3.56 -16.15
N ASN A 221 -2.87 -4.87 -15.83
CA ASN A 221 -1.65 -5.67 -15.99
C ASN A 221 -1.74 -6.58 -17.21
#